data_dc958c4f1befe3fc5cd103f86ff9354d
#
_entry.id   dc958c4f1befe3fc5cd103f86ff9354d
#
_cell.length_a   1.000
_cell.length_b   1.000
_cell.length_c   1.000
_cell.angle_alpha   90.00
_cell.angle_beta   90.00
_cell.angle_gamma   90.00
#
_symmetry.space_group_name_H-M   'P 1'
#
loop_
_entity.id
_entity.type
_entity.pdbx_description
1 polymer ?
#
loop_
_entity_poly.entity_id
_entity_poly.type
_entity_poly.pdbx_seq_one_letter_code
_entity_poly.pdbx_strand_id
1 'polypeptide(L)'
;MRRPVLSWFCAAFAGAAGLMIHCASAGDTLVFEPPKPGDNVKHIVLISGDEEYRSEETMPMLGKILSQKHGFRCTVLFAFGPDGAEYIDSNNQKGLRGLESLDSADLMIIATRFRHPDAEQAKHIAAFLNAGKPVIGLRTATHAFQGGEKIGDSLTFDQFGLQILGEQWVSHHGQHKVEGARSVVEPGAEHHVILRGVSEIFAPSDVYGVTHLTDADTILLRGAITESLDPASKTLVDDARNKPMQPLAWLHPYTAPNGKAGQSFCPTAGASVDFVDEDLRRLIVNAAIYLTGGKVPEKADVDYVDPFYPTFFCFINDPDYYKTMNMKPEDFGLGKAPHRPDPPGNPAWPFRPAPEKK
;
A
#
# COMPACT_ATOMS: atom_id res chain seq x y z
N MET A 1 -70.86 39.34 -31.07
CA MET A 1 -70.48 37.93 -30.95
C MET A 1 -68.92 37.89 -30.97
N ARG A 2 -68.32 37.75 -29.82
CA ARG A 2 -66.82 37.71 -29.70
C ARG A 2 -66.37 36.27 -29.52
N ARG A 3 -65.46 35.78 -30.36
CA ARG A 3 -64.82 34.45 -30.22
C ARG A 3 -63.64 34.54 -29.29
N PRO A 4 -63.36 33.59 -28.39
CA PRO A 4 -62.18 33.57 -27.56
C PRO A 4 -60.99 32.92 -28.33
N VAL A 5 -59.82 33.53 -28.20
CA VAL A 5 -58.53 33.06 -28.68
C VAL A 5 -57.98 32.05 -27.67
N LEU A 6 -57.69 30.87 -28.10
CA LEU A 6 -57.11 29.77 -27.32
C LEU A 6 -55.58 29.89 -27.44
N SER A 7 -54.88 30.31 -26.38
CA SER A 7 -53.40 30.36 -26.31
C SER A 7 -52.88 29.00 -25.81
N TRP A 8 -52.07 28.36 -26.63
CA TRP A 8 -51.31 27.16 -26.26
C TRP A 8 -50.05 27.57 -25.54
N PHE A 9 -49.95 27.13 -24.26
CA PHE A 9 -48.69 27.17 -23.50
C PHE A 9 -47.92 25.88 -23.80
N CYS A 10 -46.80 25.98 -24.51
CA CYS A 10 -45.76 24.95 -24.57
C CYS A 10 -44.95 25.01 -23.29
N ALA A 11 -45.12 24.05 -22.38
CA ALA A 11 -44.20 23.86 -21.24
C ALA A 11 -42.97 23.09 -21.75
N ALA A 12 -41.85 23.78 -21.84
CA ALA A 12 -40.54 23.15 -22.05
C ALA A 12 -40.07 22.52 -20.73
N PHE A 13 -40.05 21.19 -20.65
CA PHE A 13 -39.36 20.46 -19.61
C PHE A 13 -37.87 20.50 -19.89
N ALA A 14 -37.11 21.35 -19.18
CA ALA A 14 -35.68 21.29 -19.11
C ALA A 14 -35.30 20.18 -18.11
N GLY A 15 -34.89 19.03 -18.64
CA GLY A 15 -34.31 17.95 -17.86
C GLY A 15 -32.91 18.37 -17.35
N ALA A 16 -32.80 18.78 -16.11
CA ALA A 16 -31.53 18.90 -15.43
C ALA A 16 -30.98 17.50 -15.17
N ALA A 17 -30.08 17.04 -16.02
CA ALA A 17 -29.20 15.90 -15.69
C ALA A 17 -28.27 16.38 -14.57
N GLY A 18 -28.65 16.05 -13.32
CA GLY A 18 -27.77 16.25 -12.18
C GLY A 18 -26.58 15.33 -12.32
N LEU A 19 -25.40 15.89 -12.61
CA LEU A 19 -24.12 15.25 -12.36
C LEU A 19 -24.09 15.00 -10.83
N MET A 20 -24.30 13.77 -10.42
CA MET A 20 -23.95 13.36 -9.05
C MET A 20 -22.44 13.29 -8.99
N ILE A 21 -21.83 14.40 -8.59
CA ILE A 21 -20.44 14.40 -8.11
C ILE A 21 -20.51 13.64 -6.78
N HIS A 22 -20.12 12.37 -6.78
CA HIS A 22 -19.83 11.66 -5.54
C HIS A 22 -18.59 12.29 -4.92
N CYS A 23 -18.79 13.33 -4.10
CA CYS A 23 -17.75 13.74 -3.15
C CYS A 23 -17.58 12.56 -2.18
N ALA A 24 -16.34 12.07 -2.01
CA ALA A 24 -16.01 11.18 -0.91
C ALA A 24 -16.58 11.76 0.37
N SER A 25 -17.32 10.96 1.12
CA SER A 25 -17.76 11.35 2.46
C SER A 25 -16.51 11.69 3.28
N ALA A 26 -16.55 12.77 4.04
CA ALA A 26 -15.42 13.22 4.87
C ALA A 26 -14.96 12.17 5.92
N GLY A 27 -15.58 10.99 5.96
CA GLY A 27 -15.27 9.86 6.84
C GLY A 27 -14.58 8.66 6.16
N ASP A 28 -14.53 8.60 4.82
CA ASP A 28 -14.03 7.41 4.11
C ASP A 28 -12.50 7.46 3.83
N THR A 29 -11.86 8.58 4.03
CA THR A 29 -10.42 8.77 3.76
C THR A 29 -9.73 9.49 4.92
N LEU A 30 -8.44 9.23 5.09
CA LEU A 30 -7.60 9.94 6.04
C LEU A 30 -6.55 10.76 5.29
N VAL A 31 -6.59 12.08 5.45
CA VAL A 31 -5.69 13.00 4.75
C VAL A 31 -4.66 13.58 5.71
N PHE A 32 -3.40 13.56 5.31
CA PHE A 32 -2.29 14.23 5.97
C PHE A 32 -1.76 15.33 5.05
N GLU A 33 -1.98 16.57 5.44
CA GLU A 33 -1.38 17.71 4.75
C GLU A 33 0.05 17.96 5.27
N PRO A 34 0.99 18.38 4.43
CA PRO A 34 2.33 18.71 4.89
C PRO A 34 2.29 19.97 5.78
N PRO A 35 3.20 20.08 6.77
CA PRO A 35 3.21 21.21 7.71
C PRO A 35 3.49 22.56 7.05
N LYS A 36 4.09 22.54 5.87
CA LYS A 36 4.37 23.73 5.02
C LYS A 36 3.92 23.42 3.61
N PRO A 37 2.66 23.69 3.25
CA PRO A 37 2.20 23.52 1.88
C PRO A 37 2.95 24.47 0.95
N GLY A 38 3.49 23.93 -0.13
CA GLY A 38 4.13 24.67 -1.21
C GLY A 38 3.26 24.68 -2.47
N ASP A 39 3.66 25.41 -3.49
CA ASP A 39 2.90 25.53 -4.75
C ASP A 39 2.87 24.22 -5.57
N ASN A 40 3.78 23.27 -5.32
CA ASN A 40 3.95 22.02 -6.07
C ASN A 40 4.01 20.80 -5.16
N VAL A 41 3.12 20.71 -4.17
CA VAL A 41 3.04 19.56 -3.27
C VAL A 41 2.63 18.32 -4.05
N LYS A 42 3.48 17.29 -4.05
CA LYS A 42 3.16 15.99 -4.63
C LYS A 42 2.16 15.23 -3.77
N HIS A 43 1.20 14.57 -4.42
CA HIS A 43 0.14 13.82 -3.78
C HIS A 43 0.42 12.31 -3.85
N ILE A 44 0.48 11.66 -2.70
CA ILE A 44 0.61 10.21 -2.57
C ILE A 44 -0.70 9.64 -2.04
N VAL A 45 -1.24 8.64 -2.74
CA VAL A 45 -2.38 7.85 -2.25
C VAL A 45 -1.87 6.51 -1.75
N LEU A 46 -2.19 6.20 -0.48
CA LEU A 46 -1.81 4.95 0.18
C LEU A 46 -3.05 4.08 0.35
N ILE A 47 -3.07 2.88 -0.21
CA ILE A 47 -4.23 1.99 -0.25
C ILE A 47 -4.01 0.80 0.66
N SER A 48 -4.83 0.71 1.72
CA SER A 48 -4.86 -0.40 2.66
C SER A 48 -6.02 -1.35 2.37
N GLY A 49 -5.73 -2.64 2.31
CA GLY A 49 -6.74 -3.66 2.07
C GLY A 49 -6.15 -5.07 2.11
N ASP A 50 -5.48 -5.40 3.21
CA ASP A 50 -4.82 -6.68 3.41
C ASP A 50 -5.30 -7.31 4.71
N GLU A 51 -5.95 -8.44 4.62
CA GLU A 51 -6.53 -9.16 5.76
C GLU A 51 -5.50 -9.93 6.61
N GLU A 52 -4.22 -10.02 6.15
CA GLU A 52 -3.18 -10.77 6.87
C GLU A 52 -2.12 -9.87 7.52
N TYR A 53 -1.61 -8.86 6.80
CA TYR A 53 -0.38 -8.14 7.16
C TYR A 53 -0.58 -6.77 7.80
N ARG A 54 -1.80 -6.44 8.22
CA ARG A 54 -2.11 -5.21 8.98
C ARG A 54 -1.78 -3.92 8.22
N SER A 55 -2.10 -3.88 6.95
CA SER A 55 -1.89 -2.67 6.14
C SER A 55 -2.65 -1.44 6.67
N GLU A 56 -3.75 -1.64 7.42
CA GLU A 56 -4.50 -0.58 8.10
C GLU A 56 -3.70 0.13 9.20
N GLU A 57 -2.62 -0.50 9.69
CA GLU A 57 -1.67 0.11 10.63
C GLU A 57 -0.50 0.76 9.89
N THR A 58 0.00 0.10 8.85
CA THR A 58 1.18 0.52 8.07
C THR A 58 0.93 1.80 7.27
N MET A 59 -0.20 1.86 6.54
CA MET A 59 -0.43 2.97 5.61
C MET A 59 -0.58 4.33 6.30
N PRO A 60 -1.32 4.47 7.42
CA PRO A 60 -1.35 5.72 8.15
C PRO A 60 0.02 6.12 8.73
N MET A 61 0.80 5.17 9.23
CA MET A 61 2.15 5.43 9.76
C MET A 61 3.06 5.99 8.67
N LEU A 62 3.10 5.36 7.49
CA LEU A 62 3.86 5.83 6.34
C LEU A 62 3.34 7.19 5.84
N GLY A 63 2.01 7.38 5.77
CA GLY A 63 1.41 8.64 5.37
C GLY A 63 1.81 9.81 6.27
N LYS A 64 1.90 9.59 7.59
CA LYS A 64 2.40 10.58 8.54
C LYS A 64 3.87 10.94 8.29
N ILE A 65 4.74 9.93 8.10
CA ILE A 65 6.17 10.17 7.84
C ILE A 65 6.34 10.94 6.52
N LEU A 66 5.73 10.47 5.44
CA LEU A 66 5.82 11.09 4.11
C LEU A 66 5.30 12.53 4.13
N SER A 67 4.20 12.77 4.83
CA SER A 67 3.60 14.10 4.92
C SER A 67 4.42 15.03 5.83
N GLN A 68 4.61 14.65 7.09
CA GLN A 68 5.15 15.56 8.10
C GLN A 68 6.65 15.80 7.99
N LYS A 69 7.41 14.84 7.44
CA LYS A 69 8.87 14.92 7.32
C LYS A 69 9.37 15.18 5.89
N HIS A 70 8.58 14.79 4.88
CA HIS A 70 9.01 14.89 3.48
C HIS A 70 8.13 15.78 2.62
N GLY A 71 7.09 16.40 3.19
CA GLY A 71 6.32 17.46 2.52
C GLY A 71 5.33 16.97 1.46
N PHE A 72 4.97 15.69 1.45
CA PHE A 72 3.92 15.16 0.59
C PHE A 72 2.53 15.44 1.17
N ARG A 73 1.55 15.65 0.31
CA ARG A 73 0.17 15.40 0.68
C ARG A 73 -0.10 13.90 0.61
N CYS A 74 -0.66 13.32 1.66
CA CYS A 74 -0.93 11.89 1.72
C CYS A 74 -2.41 11.63 1.98
N THR A 75 -3.05 10.81 1.14
CA THR A 75 -4.41 10.33 1.36
C THR A 75 -4.36 8.81 1.58
N VAL A 76 -4.83 8.37 2.74
CA VAL A 76 -4.91 6.94 3.07
C VAL A 76 -6.33 6.44 2.87
N LEU A 77 -6.46 5.37 2.11
CA LEU A 77 -7.70 4.67 1.81
C LEU A 77 -7.72 3.33 2.54
N PHE A 78 -8.93 2.90 2.93
CA PHE A 78 -9.12 1.67 3.67
C PHE A 78 -10.18 0.77 3.01
N ALA A 79 -10.16 -0.52 3.39
CA ALA A 79 -11.30 -1.39 3.18
C ALA A 79 -12.26 -1.24 4.36
N PHE A 80 -13.55 -1.08 4.08
CA PHE A 80 -14.61 -0.91 5.07
C PHE A 80 -15.50 -2.14 5.14
N GLY A 81 -16.23 -2.28 6.24
CA GLY A 81 -17.23 -3.31 6.41
C GLY A 81 -18.33 -3.27 5.34
N PRO A 82 -19.14 -4.35 5.23
CA PRO A 82 -20.20 -4.44 4.25
C PRO A 82 -21.34 -3.45 4.52
N ASP A 83 -22.26 -3.33 3.54
CA ASP A 83 -23.53 -2.63 3.66
C ASP A 83 -23.41 -1.16 4.11
N GLY A 84 -22.36 -0.46 3.67
CA GLY A 84 -22.15 0.95 4.02
C GLY A 84 -21.60 1.18 5.42
N ALA A 85 -21.07 0.13 6.08
CA ALA A 85 -20.44 0.27 7.39
C ALA A 85 -19.32 1.32 7.36
N GLU A 86 -19.17 2.06 8.46
CA GLU A 86 -18.16 3.11 8.63
C GLU A 86 -16.88 2.63 9.31
N TYR A 87 -16.83 1.36 9.77
CA TYR A 87 -15.63 0.80 10.39
C TYR A 87 -14.72 0.15 9.35
N ILE A 88 -13.42 0.23 9.59
CA ILE A 88 -12.39 -0.42 8.78
C ILE A 88 -12.52 -1.94 8.97
N ASP A 89 -12.56 -2.66 7.85
CA ASP A 89 -12.63 -4.11 7.81
C ASP A 89 -11.72 -4.66 6.71
N SER A 90 -10.52 -5.05 7.11
CA SER A 90 -9.54 -5.63 6.19
C SER A 90 -9.95 -7.00 5.63
N ASN A 91 -10.93 -7.69 6.23
CA ASN A 91 -11.47 -8.95 5.70
C ASN A 91 -12.44 -8.73 4.52
N ASN A 92 -13.04 -7.54 4.39
CA ASN A 92 -13.98 -7.26 3.31
C ASN A 92 -13.24 -6.97 1.99
N GLN A 93 -13.14 -7.95 1.11
CA GLN A 93 -12.45 -7.83 -0.18
C GLN A 93 -13.10 -6.82 -1.14
N LYS A 94 -14.35 -6.42 -0.91
CA LYS A 94 -15.10 -5.43 -1.70
C LYS A 94 -15.18 -4.06 -1.03
N GLY A 95 -14.53 -3.90 0.12
CA GLY A 95 -14.68 -2.73 0.98
C GLY A 95 -13.86 -1.50 0.59
N LEU A 96 -13.02 -1.54 -0.45
CA LEU A 96 -12.21 -0.38 -0.85
C LEU A 96 -13.11 0.80 -1.24
N ARG A 97 -12.81 2.00 -0.69
CA ARG A 97 -13.50 3.26 -1.00
C ARG A 97 -12.50 4.39 -1.20
N GLY A 98 -12.93 5.46 -1.87
CA GLY A 98 -12.15 6.68 -2.05
C GLY A 98 -11.09 6.60 -3.14
N LEU A 99 -11.15 5.59 -4.05
CA LEU A 99 -10.17 5.41 -5.13
C LEU A 99 -10.15 6.57 -6.13
N GLU A 100 -11.16 7.44 -6.16
CA GLU A 100 -11.17 8.70 -6.91
C GLU A 100 -10.04 9.66 -6.47
N SER A 101 -9.48 9.48 -5.26
CA SER A 101 -8.29 10.21 -4.82
C SER A 101 -7.08 9.98 -5.74
N LEU A 102 -7.03 8.86 -6.48
CA LEU A 102 -6.00 8.56 -7.46
C LEU A 102 -5.99 9.51 -8.66
N ASP A 103 -7.11 10.16 -8.96
CA ASP A 103 -7.21 11.08 -10.11
C ASP A 103 -6.19 12.23 -9.99
N SER A 104 -5.93 12.70 -8.75
CA SER A 104 -4.95 13.75 -8.45
C SER A 104 -3.60 13.24 -7.95
N ALA A 105 -3.43 11.92 -7.77
CA ALA A 105 -2.21 11.37 -7.20
C ALA A 105 -1.02 11.41 -8.18
N ASP A 106 0.18 11.64 -7.66
CA ASP A 106 1.46 11.50 -8.35
C ASP A 106 2.08 10.12 -8.14
N LEU A 107 1.75 9.44 -7.04
CA LEU A 107 2.24 8.11 -6.67
C LEU A 107 1.13 7.32 -5.96
N MET A 108 1.02 6.04 -6.26
CA MET A 108 0.21 5.07 -5.52
C MET A 108 1.12 4.16 -4.69
N ILE A 109 0.86 4.05 -3.38
CA ILE A 109 1.44 3.02 -2.51
C ILE A 109 0.33 2.05 -2.14
N ILE A 110 0.48 0.78 -2.45
CA ILE A 110 -0.58 -0.21 -2.30
C ILE A 110 -0.12 -1.43 -1.48
N ALA A 111 -0.89 -1.79 -0.45
CA ALA A 111 -0.80 -3.05 0.27
C ALA A 111 -2.20 -3.65 0.38
N THR A 112 -2.56 -4.40 -0.63
CA THR A 112 -3.85 -5.07 -0.74
C THR A 112 -3.66 -6.53 -1.11
N ARG A 113 -4.67 -7.35 -0.82
CA ARG A 113 -4.65 -8.78 -1.10
C ARG A 113 -6.02 -9.22 -1.62
N PHE A 114 -6.08 -9.72 -2.85
CA PHE A 114 -7.29 -10.22 -3.52
C PHE A 114 -8.52 -9.28 -3.43
N ARG A 115 -8.29 -7.96 -3.60
CA ARG A 115 -9.41 -6.99 -3.56
C ARG A 115 -10.23 -7.04 -4.84
N HIS A 116 -11.53 -6.79 -4.67
CA HIS A 116 -12.53 -6.70 -5.75
C HIS A 116 -13.19 -5.32 -5.71
N PRO A 117 -12.51 -4.25 -6.15
CA PRO A 117 -13.16 -2.96 -6.29
C PRO A 117 -14.31 -3.09 -7.30
N ASP A 118 -15.43 -2.42 -7.06
CA ASP A 118 -16.47 -2.33 -8.06
C ASP A 118 -16.01 -1.53 -9.28
N ALA A 119 -16.79 -1.59 -10.38
CA ALA A 119 -16.40 -0.97 -11.65
C ALA A 119 -16.17 0.56 -11.54
N GLU A 120 -16.93 1.23 -10.67
CA GLU A 120 -16.77 2.68 -10.45
C GLU A 120 -15.47 2.99 -9.72
N GLN A 121 -15.08 2.19 -8.75
CA GLN A 121 -13.80 2.33 -8.05
C GLN A 121 -12.63 1.84 -8.92
N ALA A 122 -12.79 0.73 -9.63
CA ALA A 122 -11.76 0.14 -10.48
C ALA A 122 -11.26 1.09 -11.60
N LYS A 123 -12.15 1.92 -12.16
CA LYS A 123 -11.79 2.86 -13.24
C LYS A 123 -10.70 3.86 -12.84
N HIS A 124 -10.65 4.27 -11.55
CA HIS A 124 -9.64 5.22 -11.06
C HIS A 124 -8.25 4.59 -11.03
N ILE A 125 -8.15 3.30 -10.62
CA ILE A 125 -6.89 2.54 -10.70
C ILE A 125 -6.47 2.41 -12.18
N ALA A 126 -7.41 2.01 -13.04
CA ALA A 126 -7.14 1.87 -14.47
C ALA A 126 -6.66 3.18 -15.11
N ALA A 127 -7.30 4.31 -14.79
CA ALA A 127 -6.91 5.63 -15.28
C ALA A 127 -5.51 6.03 -14.77
N PHE A 128 -5.21 5.78 -13.48
CA PHE A 128 -3.92 6.04 -12.87
C PHE A 128 -2.79 5.28 -13.58
N LEU A 129 -2.96 3.98 -13.80
CA LEU A 129 -1.98 3.13 -14.50
C LEU A 129 -1.84 3.50 -15.97
N ASN A 130 -2.95 3.78 -16.66
CA ASN A 130 -2.94 4.24 -18.06
C ASN A 130 -2.29 5.63 -18.23
N ALA A 131 -2.17 6.40 -17.15
CA ALA A 131 -1.39 7.63 -17.14
C ALA A 131 0.13 7.37 -17.01
N GLY A 132 0.57 6.11 -16.81
CA GLY A 132 1.98 5.75 -16.61
C GLY A 132 2.54 6.26 -15.27
N LYS A 133 1.67 6.47 -14.29
CA LYS A 133 2.08 7.00 -12.98
C LYS A 133 2.73 5.90 -12.12
N PRO A 134 3.71 6.25 -11.26
CA PRO A 134 4.49 5.28 -10.51
C PRO A 134 3.68 4.58 -9.42
N VAL A 135 4.12 3.34 -9.09
CA VAL A 135 3.50 2.49 -8.08
C VAL A 135 4.56 1.95 -7.10
N ILE A 136 4.25 1.95 -5.81
CA ILE A 136 4.97 1.13 -4.81
C ILE A 136 4.01 0.04 -4.36
N GLY A 137 4.36 -1.22 -4.62
CA GLY A 137 3.56 -2.37 -4.21
C GLY A 137 4.20 -3.09 -3.03
N LEU A 138 3.58 -3.04 -1.85
CA LEU A 138 4.11 -3.69 -0.64
C LEU A 138 3.61 -5.13 -0.55
N ARG A 139 4.53 -6.08 -0.40
CA ARG A 139 4.29 -7.49 -0.10
C ARG A 139 3.15 -8.13 -0.90
N THR A 140 1.95 -8.20 -0.34
CA THR A 140 0.76 -8.80 -0.98
C THR A 140 0.27 -8.07 -2.22
N ALA A 141 0.81 -6.91 -2.52
CA ALA A 141 0.49 -6.21 -3.77
C ALA A 141 0.80 -7.05 -5.02
N THR A 142 1.69 -8.04 -4.94
CA THR A 142 1.93 -9.02 -6.02
C THR A 142 0.71 -9.88 -6.36
N HIS A 143 -0.31 -9.90 -5.47
CA HIS A 143 -1.64 -10.48 -5.69
C HIS A 143 -2.73 -9.55 -5.14
N ALA A 144 -2.56 -8.24 -5.41
CA ALA A 144 -3.40 -7.17 -4.88
C ALA A 144 -4.88 -7.36 -5.15
N PHE A 145 -5.22 -7.84 -6.34
CA PHE A 145 -6.58 -7.93 -6.83
C PHE A 145 -6.93 -9.34 -7.28
N GLN A 146 -8.22 -9.64 -7.28
CA GLN A 146 -8.81 -10.85 -7.83
C GLN A 146 -9.99 -10.47 -8.71
N GLY A 147 -10.08 -11.12 -9.88
CA GLY A 147 -11.19 -10.96 -10.80
C GLY A 147 -10.81 -10.32 -12.12
N GLY A 148 -11.77 -10.34 -13.04
CA GLY A 148 -11.57 -9.98 -14.43
C GLY A 148 -11.85 -8.53 -14.78
N GLU A 149 -11.98 -7.61 -13.80
CA GLU A 149 -12.10 -6.18 -14.07
C GLU A 149 -10.89 -5.70 -14.89
N LYS A 150 -11.14 -4.82 -15.86
CA LYS A 150 -10.12 -4.42 -16.82
C LYS A 150 -9.39 -3.15 -16.42
N ILE A 151 -8.06 -3.17 -16.66
CA ILE A 151 -7.18 -1.98 -16.63
C ILE A 151 -6.96 -1.51 -18.09
N GLY A 152 -8.01 -1.20 -18.82
CA GLY A 152 -7.98 -0.98 -20.26
C GLY A 152 -8.42 -2.23 -21.04
N ASP A 153 -7.99 -2.37 -22.30
CA ASP A 153 -8.53 -3.42 -23.19
C ASP A 153 -7.83 -4.78 -23.05
N SER A 154 -6.59 -4.81 -22.57
CA SER A 154 -5.71 -6.00 -22.63
C SER A 154 -5.25 -6.53 -21.28
N LEU A 155 -5.45 -5.82 -20.18
CA LEU A 155 -4.99 -6.20 -18.85
C LEU A 155 -6.17 -6.32 -17.89
N THR A 156 -6.22 -7.41 -17.13
CA THR A 156 -7.18 -7.61 -16.04
C THR A 156 -6.54 -7.40 -14.67
N PHE A 157 -7.35 -7.12 -13.65
CA PHE A 157 -6.85 -6.79 -12.31
C PHE A 157 -6.09 -7.95 -11.66
N ASP A 158 -6.41 -9.21 -11.96
CA ASP A 158 -5.66 -10.38 -11.49
C ASP A 158 -4.23 -10.47 -12.04
N GLN A 159 -3.93 -9.76 -13.12
CA GLN A 159 -2.59 -9.66 -13.72
C GLN A 159 -1.78 -8.47 -13.17
N PHE A 160 -2.34 -7.67 -12.28
CA PHE A 160 -1.71 -6.45 -11.74
C PHE A 160 -0.30 -6.73 -11.18
N GLY A 161 -0.15 -7.78 -10.36
CA GLY A 161 1.15 -8.13 -9.80
C GLY A 161 2.19 -8.38 -10.89
N LEU A 162 1.89 -9.28 -11.82
CA LEU A 162 2.82 -9.67 -12.88
C LEU A 162 3.13 -8.51 -13.83
N GLN A 163 2.13 -7.76 -14.27
CA GLN A 163 2.28 -6.75 -15.34
C GLN A 163 2.70 -5.37 -14.83
N ILE A 164 2.38 -5.04 -13.60
CA ILE A 164 2.67 -3.72 -13.03
C ILE A 164 3.84 -3.77 -12.03
N LEU A 165 3.99 -4.87 -11.31
CA LEU A 165 5.05 -5.02 -10.30
C LEU A 165 6.17 -5.98 -10.73
N GLY A 166 6.01 -6.68 -11.86
CA GLY A 166 6.97 -7.64 -12.39
C GLY A 166 6.91 -9.03 -11.75
N GLU A 167 6.08 -9.22 -10.72
CA GLU A 167 5.98 -10.50 -10.02
C GLU A 167 4.56 -10.77 -9.56
N GLN A 168 4.17 -12.02 -9.63
CA GLN A 168 2.95 -12.55 -9.03
C GLN A 168 3.33 -13.45 -7.86
N TRP A 169 2.57 -13.40 -6.76
CA TRP A 169 2.84 -14.26 -5.62
C TRP A 169 2.85 -15.75 -5.99
N VAL A 170 3.93 -16.44 -5.63
CA VAL A 170 4.12 -17.87 -5.89
C VAL A 170 4.09 -18.65 -4.58
N SER A 171 4.91 -18.23 -3.60
CA SER A 171 5.04 -18.91 -2.31
C SER A 171 5.79 -18.03 -1.31
N HIS A 172 5.67 -18.38 -0.04
CA HIS A 172 6.66 -17.99 0.95
C HIS A 172 8.02 -18.66 0.66
N HIS A 173 9.10 -17.99 1.00
CA HIS A 173 10.45 -18.54 0.93
C HIS A 173 11.04 -18.54 2.36
N GLY A 174 11.26 -19.74 2.89
CA GLY A 174 11.47 -19.97 4.32
C GLY A 174 10.21 -20.53 5.00
N GLN A 175 10.31 -20.76 6.32
CA GLN A 175 9.18 -21.19 7.13
C GLN A 175 8.40 -19.99 7.63
N HIS A 176 7.29 -19.69 6.98
CA HIS A 176 6.42 -18.58 7.33
C HIS A 176 6.03 -18.59 8.81
N LYS A 177 6.15 -17.43 9.49
CA LYS A 177 5.89 -17.24 10.94
C LYS A 177 6.89 -17.95 11.87
N VAL A 178 7.96 -18.50 11.33
CA VAL A 178 9.03 -19.16 12.10
C VAL A 178 10.38 -18.54 11.76
N GLU A 179 10.67 -18.34 10.48
CA GLU A 179 11.90 -17.77 9.95
C GLU A 179 11.62 -16.38 9.40
N GLY A 180 12.48 -15.41 9.65
CA GLY A 180 12.44 -14.07 9.03
C GLY A 180 13.36 -13.97 7.82
N ALA A 181 13.53 -12.76 7.33
CA ALA A 181 14.48 -12.44 6.27
C ALA A 181 15.33 -11.22 6.63
N ARG A 182 16.61 -11.25 6.25
CA ARG A 182 17.56 -10.17 6.38
C ARG A 182 18.01 -9.70 5.00
N SER A 183 18.01 -8.39 4.77
CA SER A 183 18.41 -7.86 3.47
C SER A 183 19.89 -8.00 3.20
N VAL A 184 20.22 -8.27 1.94
CA VAL A 184 21.58 -8.23 1.39
C VAL A 184 21.53 -7.39 0.13
N VAL A 185 22.44 -6.42 0.00
CA VAL A 185 22.48 -5.56 -1.20
C VAL A 185 22.84 -6.41 -2.42
N GLU A 186 22.10 -6.23 -3.51
CA GLU A 186 22.41 -6.87 -4.79
C GLU A 186 23.75 -6.37 -5.32
N PRO A 187 24.67 -7.27 -5.76
CA PRO A 187 25.93 -6.86 -6.38
C PRO A 187 25.70 -5.89 -7.55
N GLY A 188 26.30 -4.72 -7.46
CA GLY A 188 26.13 -3.62 -8.43
C GLY A 188 25.05 -2.59 -8.08
N ALA A 189 24.21 -2.84 -7.07
CA ALA A 189 23.20 -1.90 -6.61
C ALA A 189 23.65 -0.99 -5.44
N GLU A 190 24.88 -1.14 -4.94
CA GLU A 190 25.39 -0.51 -3.71
C GLU A 190 25.27 1.02 -3.71
N HIS A 191 25.29 1.62 -4.89
CA HIS A 191 25.22 3.08 -5.05
C HIS A 191 23.86 3.58 -5.52
N HIS A 192 22.86 2.69 -5.61
CA HIS A 192 21.53 3.11 -6.05
C HIS A 192 20.92 4.08 -5.03
N VAL A 193 20.34 5.19 -5.50
CA VAL A 193 19.88 6.29 -4.62
C VAL A 193 18.77 5.87 -3.66
N ILE A 194 17.96 4.87 -3.99
CA ILE A 194 16.94 4.32 -3.10
C ILE A 194 17.57 3.66 -1.85
N LEU A 195 18.81 3.17 -1.94
CA LEU A 195 19.52 2.55 -0.84
C LEU A 195 20.28 3.54 0.07
N ARG A 196 20.20 4.84 -0.18
CA ARG A 196 20.88 5.84 0.67
C ARG A 196 20.43 5.76 2.12
N GLY A 197 21.39 5.58 3.02
CA GLY A 197 21.17 5.45 4.45
C GLY A 197 20.46 4.16 4.88
N VAL A 198 20.22 3.22 3.96
CA VAL A 198 19.75 1.87 4.24
C VAL A 198 20.97 0.99 4.48
N SER A 199 21.06 0.37 5.65
CA SER A 199 22.15 -0.52 6.05
C SER A 199 21.74 -1.98 5.93
N GLU A 200 20.74 -2.39 6.70
CA GLU A 200 20.25 -3.75 6.74
C GLU A 200 18.81 -3.76 7.24
N ILE A 201 17.95 -4.47 6.56
CA ILE A 201 16.53 -4.64 6.90
C ILE A 201 16.34 -6.02 7.50
N PHE A 202 15.60 -6.09 8.60
CA PHE A 202 15.07 -7.34 9.14
C PHE A 202 13.54 -7.36 8.98
N ALA A 203 13.04 -8.36 8.25
CA ALA A 203 11.61 -8.55 8.02
C ALA A 203 11.12 -9.86 8.67
N PRO A 204 10.39 -9.82 9.80
CA PRO A 204 9.78 -11.01 10.39
C PRO A 204 8.72 -11.66 9.49
N SER A 205 8.21 -10.97 8.49
CA SER A 205 7.22 -11.51 7.56
C SER A 205 7.80 -12.44 6.48
N ASP A 206 9.12 -12.65 6.46
CA ASP A 206 9.86 -13.43 5.45
C ASP A 206 10.03 -12.74 4.08
N VAL A 207 10.64 -13.45 3.13
CA VAL A 207 10.74 -13.09 1.71
C VAL A 207 9.86 -14.02 0.87
N TYR A 208 9.39 -13.56 -0.29
CA TYR A 208 8.65 -14.40 -1.22
C TYR A 208 9.58 -15.16 -2.19
N GLY A 209 9.09 -16.28 -2.71
CA GLY A 209 9.62 -16.88 -3.92
C GLY A 209 9.33 -15.95 -5.10
N VAL A 210 10.37 -15.53 -5.80
CA VAL A 210 10.31 -14.58 -6.92
C VAL A 210 10.87 -15.28 -8.15
N THR A 211 10.06 -15.40 -9.22
CA THR A 211 10.39 -16.25 -10.37
C THR A 211 10.11 -15.60 -11.73
N HIS A 212 9.47 -14.44 -11.78
CA HIS A 212 9.06 -13.81 -13.04
C HIS A 212 9.88 -12.59 -13.44
N LEU A 213 10.79 -12.12 -12.56
CA LEU A 213 11.66 -10.99 -12.90
C LEU A 213 12.54 -11.32 -14.10
N THR A 214 12.82 -10.31 -14.90
CA THR A 214 13.60 -10.37 -16.14
C THR A 214 14.80 -9.44 -16.09
N ASP A 215 15.61 -9.41 -17.12
CA ASP A 215 16.74 -8.46 -17.27
C ASP A 215 16.29 -7.00 -17.35
N ALA A 216 15.00 -6.72 -17.54
CA ALA A 216 14.46 -5.38 -17.50
C ALA A 216 14.28 -4.87 -16.05
N ASP A 217 14.25 -5.77 -15.07
CA ASP A 217 14.07 -5.47 -13.67
C ASP A 217 15.40 -5.09 -13.01
N THR A 218 15.36 -4.16 -12.08
CA THR A 218 16.54 -3.77 -11.30
C THR A 218 16.38 -4.25 -9.87
N ILE A 219 16.99 -5.39 -9.54
CA ILE A 219 17.01 -5.88 -8.16
C ILE A 219 17.93 -4.98 -7.34
N LEU A 220 17.47 -4.52 -6.17
CA LEU A 220 18.23 -3.69 -5.25
C LEU A 220 18.66 -4.47 -4.01
N LEU A 221 17.78 -5.31 -3.49
CA LEU A 221 18.02 -6.11 -2.28
C LEU A 221 17.59 -7.55 -2.52
N ARG A 222 18.35 -8.47 -1.92
CA ARG A 222 17.98 -9.87 -1.74
C ARG A 222 17.64 -10.15 -0.28
N GLY A 223 16.86 -11.19 -0.01
CA GLY A 223 16.48 -11.61 1.33
C GLY A 223 17.14 -12.93 1.69
N ALA A 224 17.96 -12.90 2.73
CA ALA A 224 18.54 -14.10 3.34
C ALA A 224 17.64 -14.59 4.47
N ILE A 225 17.24 -15.87 4.44
CA ILE A 225 16.44 -16.51 5.49
C ILE A 225 17.24 -16.53 6.80
N THR A 226 16.58 -16.21 7.92
CA THR A 226 17.17 -16.21 9.27
C THR A 226 16.67 -17.40 10.09
N GLU A 227 17.36 -17.71 11.18
CA GLU A 227 17.05 -18.85 12.05
C GLU A 227 15.70 -18.72 12.79
N SER A 228 15.22 -17.48 12.98
CA SER A 228 13.99 -17.20 13.70
C SER A 228 13.45 -15.79 13.40
N LEU A 229 12.35 -15.41 14.07
CA LEU A 229 11.74 -14.09 14.03
C LEU A 229 12.41 -13.07 14.99
N ASP A 230 13.48 -13.44 15.66
CA ASP A 230 14.28 -12.53 16.48
C ASP A 230 15.10 -11.60 15.57
N PRO A 231 15.00 -10.27 15.72
CA PRO A 231 15.84 -9.34 14.95
C PRO A 231 17.34 -9.57 15.13
N ALA A 232 17.78 -10.20 16.22
CA ALA A 232 19.17 -10.58 16.46
C ALA A 232 19.57 -11.95 15.86
N SER A 233 18.61 -12.68 15.24
CA SER A 233 18.92 -14.01 14.70
C SER A 233 19.83 -13.93 13.49
N LYS A 234 20.65 -14.99 13.33
CA LYS A 234 21.62 -15.09 12.24
C LYS A 234 20.94 -15.55 10.95
N THR A 235 21.55 -15.22 9.83
CA THR A 235 21.18 -15.79 8.54
C THR A 235 21.63 -17.25 8.44
N LEU A 236 20.84 -18.07 7.76
CA LEU A 236 21.16 -19.48 7.47
C LEU A 236 22.13 -19.57 6.30
N VAL A 237 23.43 -19.20 6.53
CA VAL A 237 24.45 -19.06 5.46
C VAL A 237 24.69 -20.31 4.64
N ASP A 238 24.53 -21.50 5.23
CA ASP A 238 24.74 -22.80 4.55
C ASP A 238 23.46 -23.42 3.99
N ASP A 239 22.30 -22.78 4.19
CA ASP A 239 21.04 -23.27 3.68
C ASP A 239 20.95 -23.13 2.17
N ALA A 240 20.55 -24.20 1.47
CA ALA A 240 20.39 -24.18 0.02
C ALA A 240 19.34 -23.17 -0.46
N ARG A 241 18.35 -22.82 0.39
CA ARG A 241 17.33 -21.80 0.11
C ARG A 241 17.92 -20.39 -0.03
N ASN A 242 19.11 -20.15 0.53
CA ASN A 242 19.86 -18.89 0.36
C ASN A 242 20.86 -18.93 -0.81
N LYS A 243 20.80 -19.95 -1.71
CA LYS A 243 21.75 -20.14 -2.79
C LYS A 243 21.04 -20.42 -4.16
N PRO A 244 20.57 -19.40 -4.88
CA PRO A 244 20.62 -17.95 -4.60
C PRO A 244 19.55 -17.49 -3.61
N MET A 245 19.82 -16.39 -2.92
CA MET A 245 18.81 -15.65 -2.15
C MET A 245 17.74 -15.09 -3.08
N GLN A 246 16.49 -15.04 -2.60
CA GLN A 246 15.38 -14.46 -3.37
C GLN A 246 15.47 -12.92 -3.40
N PRO A 247 15.02 -12.26 -4.50
CA PRO A 247 14.84 -10.82 -4.51
C PRO A 247 13.92 -10.35 -3.38
N LEU A 248 14.37 -9.36 -2.59
CA LEU A 248 13.58 -8.74 -1.52
C LEU A 248 12.96 -7.44 -1.99
N ALA A 249 13.66 -6.66 -2.84
CA ALA A 249 13.15 -5.40 -3.37
C ALA A 249 13.74 -5.11 -4.75
N TRP A 250 12.89 -4.61 -5.66
CA TRP A 250 13.27 -4.31 -7.05
C TRP A 250 12.48 -3.15 -7.64
N LEU A 251 13.00 -2.58 -8.72
CA LEU A 251 12.29 -1.69 -9.64
C LEU A 251 11.86 -2.47 -10.88
N HIS A 252 10.63 -2.25 -11.33
CA HIS A 252 10.07 -2.84 -12.54
C HIS A 252 9.57 -1.74 -13.50
N PRO A 253 10.03 -1.71 -14.76
CA PRO A 253 9.45 -0.87 -15.78
C PRO A 253 8.19 -1.53 -16.32
N TYR A 254 7.02 -0.92 -16.16
CA TYR A 254 5.79 -1.45 -16.71
C TYR A 254 5.31 -0.67 -17.94
N THR A 255 4.53 -1.32 -18.78
CA THR A 255 3.83 -0.67 -19.90
C THR A 255 2.33 -0.81 -19.69
N ALA A 256 1.64 0.30 -19.57
CA ALA A 256 0.19 0.32 -19.44
C ALA A 256 -0.51 -0.18 -20.73
N PRO A 257 -1.77 -0.65 -20.66
CA PRO A 257 -2.51 -1.15 -21.84
C PRO A 257 -2.57 -0.20 -23.03
N ASN A 258 -2.52 1.09 -22.79
CA ASN A 258 -2.48 2.13 -23.84
C ASN A 258 -1.07 2.42 -24.41
N GLY A 259 -0.06 1.63 -24.00
CA GLY A 259 1.33 1.76 -24.43
C GLY A 259 2.16 2.78 -23.64
N LYS A 260 1.61 3.45 -22.63
CA LYS A 260 2.36 4.41 -21.83
C LYS A 260 3.27 3.70 -20.82
N ALA A 261 4.54 4.10 -20.80
CA ALA A 261 5.52 3.57 -19.85
C ALA A 261 5.32 4.14 -18.45
N GLY A 262 5.49 3.31 -17.45
CA GLY A 262 5.53 3.66 -16.05
C GLY A 262 6.63 2.89 -15.32
N GLN A 263 6.79 3.13 -14.03
CA GLN A 263 7.76 2.43 -13.19
C GLN A 263 7.14 2.08 -11.85
N SER A 264 7.45 0.89 -11.36
CA SER A 264 7.07 0.48 -10.01
C SER A 264 8.28 0.09 -9.17
N PHE A 265 8.07 0.08 -7.86
CA PHE A 265 8.98 -0.46 -6.87
C PHE A 265 8.22 -1.47 -6.01
N CYS A 266 8.80 -2.66 -5.81
CA CYS A 266 8.12 -3.73 -5.09
C CYS A 266 9.08 -4.39 -4.08
N PRO A 267 8.87 -4.23 -2.76
CA PRO A 267 9.47 -5.08 -1.74
C PRO A 267 8.55 -6.24 -1.39
N THR A 268 9.12 -7.41 -1.08
CA THR A 268 8.38 -8.56 -0.51
C THR A 268 8.19 -8.44 1.00
N ALA A 269 8.91 -7.54 1.69
CA ALA A 269 8.60 -7.11 3.05
C ALA A 269 7.45 -6.08 3.03
N GLY A 270 6.62 -6.04 4.09
CA GLY A 270 5.51 -5.08 4.11
C GLY A 270 4.44 -5.34 5.17
N ALA A 271 4.60 -6.34 6.04
CA ALA A 271 3.78 -6.48 7.23
C ALA A 271 3.98 -5.30 8.19
N SER A 272 2.97 -4.97 9.00
CA SER A 272 3.10 -3.84 9.92
C SER A 272 4.29 -3.99 10.86
N VAL A 273 4.57 -5.19 11.35
CA VAL A 273 5.74 -5.48 12.20
C VAL A 273 7.08 -5.34 11.48
N ASP A 274 7.15 -5.48 10.15
CA ASP A 274 8.38 -5.26 9.39
C ASP A 274 8.80 -3.78 9.48
N PHE A 275 7.85 -2.87 9.60
CA PHE A 275 8.11 -1.42 9.71
C PHE A 275 8.59 -0.96 11.09
N VAL A 276 8.79 -1.88 12.04
CA VAL A 276 9.61 -1.61 13.23
C VAL A 276 11.06 -1.37 12.82
N ASP A 277 11.50 -1.99 11.75
CA ASP A 277 12.80 -1.76 11.14
C ASP A 277 12.89 -0.36 10.51
N GLU A 278 13.86 0.45 10.95
CA GLU A 278 14.07 1.82 10.48
C GLU A 278 14.46 1.86 9.01
N ASP A 279 15.29 0.92 8.57
CA ASP A 279 15.82 0.88 7.22
C ASP A 279 14.77 0.45 6.20
N LEU A 280 13.76 -0.37 6.59
CA LEU A 280 12.61 -0.62 5.71
C LEU A 280 11.78 0.66 5.53
N ARG A 281 11.51 1.42 6.59
CA ARG A 281 10.82 2.72 6.46
C ARG A 281 11.59 3.63 5.51
N ARG A 282 12.92 3.69 5.66
CA ARG A 282 13.80 4.52 4.81
C ARG A 282 13.79 4.07 3.37
N LEU A 283 13.81 2.77 3.11
CA LEU A 283 13.71 2.20 1.77
C LEU A 283 12.44 2.68 1.06
N ILE A 284 11.28 2.62 1.74
CA ILE A 284 10.00 3.04 1.15
C ILE A 284 9.94 4.56 0.95
N VAL A 285 10.41 5.35 1.91
CA VAL A 285 10.46 6.81 1.80
C VAL A 285 11.39 7.22 0.64
N ASN A 286 12.56 6.62 0.53
CA ASN A 286 13.49 6.88 -0.57
C ASN A 286 12.88 6.52 -1.93
N ALA A 287 12.19 5.38 -2.03
CA ALA A 287 11.49 4.98 -3.23
C ALA A 287 10.37 5.96 -3.61
N ALA A 288 9.61 6.45 -2.63
CA ALA A 288 8.56 7.45 -2.87
C ALA A 288 9.14 8.78 -3.38
N ILE A 289 10.24 9.26 -2.79
CA ILE A 289 10.93 10.47 -3.25
C ILE A 289 11.49 10.27 -4.66
N TYR A 290 12.15 9.14 -4.91
CA TYR A 290 12.73 8.81 -6.23
C TYR A 290 11.66 8.74 -7.32
N LEU A 291 10.60 7.99 -7.11
CA LEU A 291 9.53 7.78 -8.10
C LEU A 291 8.71 9.04 -8.39
N THR A 292 8.66 9.97 -7.45
CA THR A 292 8.02 11.29 -7.67
C THR A 292 8.95 12.34 -8.27
N GLY A 293 10.19 11.94 -8.64
CA GLY A 293 11.19 12.81 -9.24
C GLY A 293 11.92 13.72 -8.25
N GLY A 294 11.80 13.46 -6.96
CA GLY A 294 12.49 14.20 -5.90
C GLY A 294 13.97 13.77 -5.75
N LYS A 295 14.74 14.59 -5.06
CA LYS A 295 16.14 14.27 -4.69
C LYS A 295 16.16 13.48 -3.38
N VAL A 296 16.50 12.20 -3.45
CA VAL A 296 16.68 11.37 -2.26
C VAL A 296 17.83 11.92 -1.41
N PRO A 297 17.62 12.25 -0.13
CA PRO A 297 18.68 12.73 0.76
C PRO A 297 19.68 11.61 1.09
N GLU A 298 20.85 11.96 1.65
CA GLU A 298 21.84 10.96 2.07
C GLU A 298 21.30 10.03 3.16
N LYS A 299 20.47 10.56 4.06
CA LYS A 299 19.73 9.79 5.05
C LYS A 299 18.37 10.46 5.29
N ALA A 300 17.29 9.85 4.78
CA ALA A 300 15.92 10.32 5.01
C ALA A 300 15.55 10.16 6.49
N ASP A 301 14.89 11.17 7.07
CA ASP A 301 14.31 11.10 8.41
C ASP A 301 13.04 10.23 8.35
N VAL A 302 13.04 9.13 9.05
CA VAL A 302 11.93 8.14 9.07
C VAL A 302 11.49 7.79 10.49
N ASP A 303 11.85 8.65 11.46
CA ASP A 303 11.34 8.52 12.82
C ASP A 303 9.82 8.62 12.80
N TYR A 304 9.16 7.86 13.66
CA TYR A 304 7.72 7.91 13.79
C TYR A 304 7.26 9.33 14.19
N VAL A 305 6.20 9.80 13.52
CA VAL A 305 5.56 11.08 13.88
C VAL A 305 4.76 10.94 15.16
N ASP A 306 4.03 9.83 15.26
CA ASP A 306 3.31 9.39 16.47
C ASP A 306 3.79 7.98 16.83
N PRO A 307 3.73 7.54 18.09
CA PRO A 307 4.10 6.19 18.45
C PRO A 307 3.41 5.13 17.58
N PHE A 308 4.16 4.12 17.16
CA PHE A 308 3.68 3.05 16.30
C PHE A 308 3.67 1.72 17.07
N TYR A 309 2.51 1.10 17.20
CA TYR A 309 2.30 -0.13 17.95
C TYR A 309 1.69 -1.21 17.05
N PRO A 310 2.49 -1.78 16.12
CA PRO A 310 1.99 -2.76 15.16
C PRO A 310 1.54 -4.05 15.85
N THR A 311 0.48 -4.67 15.34
CA THR A 311 0.09 -6.03 15.72
C THR A 311 0.75 -7.06 14.81
N PHE A 312 0.94 -8.29 15.30
CA PHE A 312 1.54 -9.34 14.49
C PHE A 312 0.59 -9.78 13.37
N PHE A 313 1.15 -10.25 12.28
CA PHE A 313 0.38 -10.62 11.08
C PHE A 313 -0.20 -12.03 11.18
N CYS A 314 -1.48 -12.18 10.90
CA CYS A 314 -2.18 -13.44 10.62
C CYS A 314 -3.58 -13.15 10.06
N PHE A 315 -4.24 -14.19 9.56
CA PHE A 315 -5.66 -14.12 9.24
C PHE A 315 -6.49 -14.05 10.50
N ILE A 316 -7.50 -13.19 10.51
CA ILE A 316 -8.49 -13.10 11.58
C ILE A 316 -9.75 -13.79 11.12
N ASN A 317 -10.02 -14.97 11.69
CA ASN A 317 -11.15 -15.80 11.30
C ASN A 317 -12.47 -15.42 12.00
N ASP A 318 -12.41 -14.57 13.04
CA ASP A 318 -13.61 -14.04 13.69
C ASP A 318 -14.29 -13.01 12.76
N PRO A 319 -15.49 -13.30 12.24
CA PRO A 319 -16.19 -12.41 11.32
C PRO A 319 -16.63 -11.09 11.95
N ASP A 320 -16.78 -11.05 13.27
CA ASP A 320 -17.20 -9.85 14.00
C ASP A 320 -16.03 -9.05 14.58
N TYR A 321 -14.77 -9.48 14.37
CA TYR A 321 -13.60 -8.83 14.95
C TYR A 321 -13.53 -7.35 14.60
N TYR A 322 -13.51 -7.02 13.29
CA TYR A 322 -13.38 -5.63 12.85
C TYR A 322 -14.59 -4.78 13.23
N LYS A 323 -15.79 -5.35 13.17
CA LYS A 323 -17.03 -4.71 13.63
C LYS A 323 -16.97 -4.39 15.13
N THR A 324 -16.47 -5.33 15.94
CA THR A 324 -16.32 -5.16 17.39
C THR A 324 -15.25 -4.12 17.70
N MET A 325 -14.13 -4.11 16.98
CA MET A 325 -13.07 -3.13 17.11
C MET A 325 -13.53 -1.72 16.69
N ASN A 326 -14.48 -1.63 15.77
CA ASN A 326 -15.11 -0.39 15.29
C ASN A 326 -14.12 0.73 14.98
N MET A 327 -12.98 0.37 14.35
CA MET A 327 -11.94 1.33 13.98
C MET A 327 -12.37 2.18 12.81
N LYS A 328 -12.00 3.44 12.88
CA LYS A 328 -12.30 4.43 11.84
C LYS A 328 -11.00 5.11 11.35
N PRO A 329 -11.00 5.70 10.14
CA PRO A 329 -9.82 6.41 9.64
C PRO A 329 -9.27 7.46 10.61
N GLU A 330 -10.12 8.20 11.32
CA GLU A 330 -9.73 9.22 12.27
C GLU A 330 -8.97 8.71 13.51
N ASP A 331 -9.08 7.41 13.83
CA ASP A 331 -8.31 6.79 14.92
C ASP A 331 -6.81 6.74 14.62
N PHE A 332 -6.46 6.84 13.33
CA PHE A 332 -5.09 6.88 12.84
C PHE A 332 -4.59 8.29 12.51
N GLY A 333 -5.36 9.33 12.80
CA GLY A 333 -5.01 10.73 12.55
C GLY A 333 -3.74 11.20 13.27
N LEU A 334 -3.26 12.40 12.96
CA LEU A 334 -2.13 13.02 13.66
C LEU A 334 -2.43 13.15 15.17
N GLY A 335 -1.43 12.88 16.01
CA GLY A 335 -1.56 12.83 17.45
C GLY A 335 -2.27 11.57 17.98
N LYS A 336 -2.56 10.59 17.12
CA LYS A 336 -3.17 9.32 17.48
C LYS A 336 -2.17 8.17 17.33
N ALA A 337 -2.15 7.29 18.33
CA ALA A 337 -1.30 6.10 18.38
C ALA A 337 -2.14 4.91 18.88
N PRO A 338 -3.00 4.34 18.01
CA PRO A 338 -3.83 3.22 18.41
C PRO A 338 -2.94 2.04 18.83
N HIS A 339 -3.20 1.53 20.02
CA HIS A 339 -2.54 0.33 20.55
C HIS A 339 -3.60 -0.73 20.82
N ARG A 340 -3.42 -1.89 20.18
CA ARG A 340 -4.35 -3.00 20.28
C ARG A 340 -3.60 -4.27 20.68
N PRO A 341 -4.29 -5.20 21.38
CA PRO A 341 -3.74 -6.54 21.57
C PRO A 341 -3.59 -7.22 20.21
N ASP A 342 -2.69 -8.18 20.13
CA ASP A 342 -2.66 -9.08 18.97
C ASP A 342 -4.01 -9.77 18.83
N PRO A 343 -4.53 -9.91 17.59
CA PRO A 343 -5.75 -10.65 17.35
C PRO A 343 -5.67 -12.08 17.91
N PRO A 344 -6.79 -12.67 18.36
CA PRO A 344 -6.80 -14.04 18.86
C PRO A 344 -6.21 -15.04 17.86
N GLY A 345 -5.35 -15.92 18.33
CA GLY A 345 -4.67 -16.92 17.49
C GLY A 345 -3.38 -16.46 16.82
N ASN A 346 -3.00 -15.20 16.98
CA ASN A 346 -1.71 -14.72 16.49
C ASN A 346 -0.55 -15.30 17.30
N PRO A 347 0.57 -15.64 16.65
CA PRO A 347 1.81 -15.90 17.36
C PRO A 347 2.24 -14.66 18.16
N ALA A 348 2.79 -14.88 19.36
CA ALA A 348 3.40 -13.79 20.11
C ALA A 348 4.69 -13.35 19.42
N TRP A 349 4.84 -12.04 19.22
CA TRP A 349 6.10 -11.45 18.76
C TRP A 349 6.54 -10.37 19.75
N PRO A 350 7.45 -10.70 20.68
CA PRO A 350 7.79 -9.82 21.81
C PRO A 350 8.64 -8.59 21.43
N PHE A 351 9.16 -8.54 20.20
CA PHE A 351 10.06 -7.49 19.74
C PHE A 351 9.32 -6.23 19.21
N ARG A 352 7.99 -6.24 19.21
CA ARG A 352 7.23 -5.04 18.81
C ARG A 352 7.29 -3.94 19.87
N PRO A 353 7.30 -2.66 19.49
CA PRO A 353 7.12 -1.57 20.42
C PRO A 353 5.81 -1.72 21.21
N ALA A 354 5.84 -1.36 22.48
CA ALA A 354 4.67 -1.30 23.34
C ALA A 354 4.67 0.01 24.13
N PRO A 355 3.50 0.56 24.51
CA PRO A 355 3.44 1.72 25.36
C PRO A 355 4.16 1.45 26.69
N GLU A 356 4.84 2.48 27.21
CA GLU A 356 5.38 2.41 28.55
C GLU A 356 4.24 2.17 29.55
N LYS A 357 4.42 1.20 30.44
CA LYS A 357 3.48 0.97 31.54
C LYS A 357 3.57 2.19 32.46
N LYS A 358 2.50 2.99 32.50
CA LYS A 358 2.35 4.11 33.44
C LYS A 358 2.17 3.59 34.87
#